data_e86b71adf9b97dec977254742b59333d
#
_entry.id   e86b71adf9b97dec977254742b59333d
#
_cell.length_a   1.000
_cell.length_b   1.000
_cell.length_c   1.000
_cell.angle_alpha   90.00
_cell.angle_beta   90.00
_cell.angle_gamma   90.00
#
_symmetry.space_group_name_H-M   'P 1'
#
loop_
_entity.id
_entity.type
_entity.pdbx_description
1 polymer ?
#
loop_
_entity_poly.entity_id
_entity_poly.type
_entity_poly.pdbx_seq_one_letter_code
_entity_poly.pdbx_strand_id
1 'polypeptide(L)' 'MIEWKETNGDFTAVCSYNNLTESYTVEVTHSDGRQDSTTWVRMGFEPRFGMDDQDAQRSIRESEKICVRMENEE' A
#
# COMPACT_ATOMS: atom_id res chain seq x y z
N MET A 1 8.01 -7.72 -5.60
CA MET A 1 7.56 -8.75 -4.64
C MET A 1 6.39 -8.23 -3.83
N ILE A 2 5.30 -8.97 -3.81
CA ILE A 2 4.11 -8.58 -3.04
C ILE A 2 4.34 -8.86 -1.56
N GLU A 3 4.18 -7.82 -0.73
CA GLU A 3 4.29 -7.97 0.71
C GLU A 3 2.96 -8.36 1.34
N TRP A 4 1.88 -7.71 0.90
CA TRP A 4 0.54 -8.10 1.33
C TRP A 4 -0.51 -7.68 0.32
N LYS A 5 -1.65 -8.36 0.38
CA LYS A 5 -2.81 -8.05 -0.46
C LYS A 5 -4.06 -8.25 0.38
N GLU A 6 -4.98 -7.32 0.31
CA GLU A 6 -6.22 -7.37 1.06
C GLU A 6 -7.37 -6.84 0.22
N THR A 7 -8.49 -7.55 0.27
CA THR A 7 -9.73 -7.11 -0.36
C THR A 7 -10.76 -6.85 0.72
N ASN A 8 -11.34 -5.66 0.71
CA ASN A 8 -12.34 -5.26 1.69
C ASN A 8 -13.46 -4.53 0.94
N GLY A 9 -14.60 -5.18 0.79
CA GLY A 9 -15.70 -4.65 0.00
C GLY A 9 -15.29 -4.43 -1.45
N ASP A 10 -15.45 -3.20 -1.93
CA ASP A 10 -15.12 -2.82 -3.30
C ASP A 10 -13.65 -2.46 -3.50
N PHE A 11 -12.85 -2.45 -2.44
CA PHE A 11 -11.45 -2.04 -2.50
C PHE A 11 -10.52 -3.25 -2.44
N THR A 12 -9.50 -3.23 -3.27
CA THR A 12 -8.39 -4.18 -3.20
C THR A 12 -7.11 -3.38 -3.05
N ALA A 13 -6.36 -3.66 -1.98
CA ALA A 13 -5.09 -3.00 -1.71
C ALA A 13 -3.95 -4.01 -1.84
N VAL A 14 -2.87 -3.59 -2.48
CA VAL A 14 -1.67 -4.41 -2.66
C VAL A 14 -0.47 -3.57 -2.26
N CYS A 15 0.38 -4.13 -1.41
CA CYS A 15 1.67 -3.53 -1.10
C CYS A 15 2.78 -4.38 -1.71
N SER A 16 3.66 -3.74 -2.45
CA SER A 16 4.78 -4.41 -3.11
C SER A 16 6.09 -3.70 -2.81
N TYR A 17 7.18 -4.45 -2.89
CA TYR A 17 8.53 -3.93 -2.69
C TYR A 17 9.34 -4.09 -3.98
N ASN A 18 10.05 -3.02 -4.35
CA ASN A 18 10.98 -3.03 -5.46
C ASN A 18 12.40 -2.95 -4.90
N ASN A 19 13.15 -4.04 -5.02
CA ASN A 19 14.50 -4.10 -4.46
C ASN A 19 15.55 -3.33 -5.28
N LEU A 20 15.23 -2.95 -6.51
CA LEU A 20 16.13 -2.15 -7.32
C LEU A 20 16.13 -0.69 -6.86
N THR A 21 14.98 -0.17 -6.49
CA THR A 21 14.83 1.20 -6.00
C THR A 21 14.72 1.29 -4.49
N GLU A 22 14.68 0.14 -3.82
CA GLU A 22 14.47 0.03 -2.37
C GLU A 22 13.23 0.80 -1.91
N SER A 23 12.15 0.67 -2.67
CA SER A 23 10.91 1.40 -2.40
C SER A 23 9.72 0.48 -2.27
N TYR A 24 8.73 0.93 -1.51
CA TYR A 24 7.44 0.27 -1.36
C TYR A 24 6.37 1.04 -2.13
N THR A 25 5.42 0.31 -2.68
CA THR A 25 4.26 0.89 -3.36
C THR A 25 3.01 0.23 -2.81
N VAL A 26 2.04 1.06 -2.41
CA VAL A 26 0.69 0.62 -2.09
C VAL A 26 -0.20 1.07 -3.23
N GLU A 27 -0.93 0.11 -3.81
CA GLU A 27 -1.88 0.39 -4.87
C GLU A 27 -3.26 -0.05 -4.42
N VAL A 28 -4.24 0.82 -4.56
CA VAL A 28 -5.62 0.53 -4.23
C VAL A 28 -6.46 0.64 -5.49
N THR A 29 -7.26 -0.39 -5.75
CA THR A 29 -8.17 -0.46 -6.89
C THR A 29 -9.59 -0.58 -6.37
N HIS A 30 -10.49 0.24 -6.91
CA HIS A 30 -11.92 0.14 -6.64
C HIS A 30 -12.59 -0.70 -7.74
N SER A 31 -13.66 -1.39 -7.38
CA SER A 31 -14.39 -2.24 -8.32
C SER A 31 -14.95 -1.49 -9.54
N ASP A 32 -15.09 -0.17 -9.44
CA ASP A 32 -15.55 0.66 -10.56
C ASP A 32 -14.44 1.02 -11.55
N GLY A 33 -13.20 0.55 -11.31
CA GLY A 33 -12.06 0.79 -12.19
C GLY A 33 -11.13 1.90 -11.75
N ARG A 34 -11.50 2.68 -10.72
CA ARG A 34 -10.60 3.71 -10.19
C ARG A 34 -9.41 3.06 -9.51
N GLN A 35 -8.27 3.73 -9.59
CA GLN A 35 -7.03 3.21 -9.06
C GLN A 35 -6.15 4.36 -8.58
N ASP A 36 -5.48 4.19 -7.47
CA ASP A 36 -4.53 5.16 -6.95
C ASP A 36 -3.40 4.44 -6.24
N SER A 37 -2.26 5.08 -6.12
CA SER A 37 -1.09 4.47 -5.51
C SER A 37 -0.21 5.49 -4.83
N THR A 38 0.63 5.01 -3.91
CA THR A 38 1.63 5.80 -3.19
C THR A 38 2.91 4.99 -3.13
N THR A 39 4.04 5.65 -3.36
CA THR A 39 5.36 5.03 -3.31
C THR A 39 6.25 5.81 -2.34
N TRP A 40 7.05 5.09 -1.56
CA TRP A 40 8.06 5.71 -0.68
C TRP A 40 9.31 4.84 -0.62
N VAL A 41 10.46 5.48 -0.37
CA VAL A 41 11.70 4.77 -0.14
C VAL A 41 11.64 4.11 1.25
N ARG A 42 12.11 2.87 1.36
CA ARG A 42 12.05 2.15 2.64
C ARG A 42 12.75 2.96 3.74
N MET A 43 12.14 2.91 4.91
CA MET A 43 12.65 3.62 6.09
C MET A 43 13.37 2.69 7.07
N GLY A 44 13.05 1.39 7.02
CA GLY A 44 13.66 0.41 7.91
C GLY A 44 15.03 -0.06 7.41
N PHE A 45 15.82 -0.62 8.32
CA PHE A 45 17.12 -1.20 7.98
C PHE A 45 16.98 -2.58 7.33
N GLU A 46 15.90 -3.28 7.63
CA GLU A 46 15.67 -4.62 7.12
C GLU A 46 14.90 -4.53 5.80
N PRO A 47 15.29 -5.30 4.77
CA PRO A 47 14.61 -5.27 3.48
C PRO A 47 13.33 -6.11 3.46
N ARG A 48 12.76 -6.42 4.62
CA ARG A 48 11.55 -7.23 4.73
C ARG A 48 10.62 -6.65 5.78
N PHE A 49 9.32 -6.84 5.56
CA PHE A 49 8.33 -6.48 6.54
C PHE A 49 8.43 -7.39 7.77
N GLY A 50 8.63 -6.76 8.94
CA GLY A 50 8.35 -7.39 10.21
C GLY A 50 7.08 -6.80 10.78
N MET A 51 6.50 -7.43 11.79
CA MET A 51 5.26 -6.94 12.41
C MET A 51 5.41 -5.54 12.99
N ASP A 52 6.63 -5.19 13.42
CA ASP A 52 6.91 -3.90 14.04
C ASP A 52 7.61 -2.93 13.09
N ASP A 53 7.69 -3.27 11.82
CA ASP A 53 8.39 -2.47 10.83
C ASP A 53 7.61 -1.19 10.54
N GLN A 54 8.32 -0.07 10.49
CA GLN A 54 7.73 1.23 10.17
C GLN A 54 7.11 1.24 8.78
N ASP A 55 7.74 0.55 7.83
CA ASP A 55 7.22 0.48 6.47
C ASP A 55 5.92 -0.32 6.40
N ALA A 56 5.82 -1.39 7.18
CA ALA A 56 4.58 -2.17 7.24
C ALA A 56 3.43 -1.32 7.78
N GLN A 57 3.67 -0.60 8.87
CA GLN A 57 2.66 0.28 9.46
C GLN A 57 2.30 1.42 8.51
N ARG A 58 3.29 2.00 7.83
CA ARG A 58 3.04 3.04 6.86
C ARG A 58 2.20 2.55 5.69
N SER A 59 2.44 1.31 5.23
CA SER A 59 1.67 0.75 4.11
C SER A 59 0.18 0.64 4.46
N ILE A 60 -0.13 0.26 5.69
CA ILE A 60 -1.52 0.18 6.16
C ILE A 60 -2.15 1.58 6.18
N ARG A 61 -1.44 2.56 6.75
CA ARG A 61 -1.94 3.93 6.82
C ARG A 61 -2.15 4.53 5.43
N GLU A 62 -1.22 4.30 4.52
CA GLU A 62 -1.34 4.85 3.16
C GLU A 62 -2.51 4.23 2.41
N SER A 63 -2.74 2.91 2.57
CA SER A 63 -3.88 2.27 1.94
C SER A 63 -5.21 2.81 2.47
N GLU A 64 -5.30 3.05 3.77
CA GLU A 64 -6.49 3.62 4.38
C GLU A 64 -6.77 5.05 3.89
N LYS A 65 -5.72 5.85 3.78
CA LYS A 65 -5.85 7.21 3.24
C LYS A 65 -6.40 7.22 1.82
N ILE A 66 -5.91 6.32 0.98
CA ILE A 66 -6.37 6.20 -0.39
C ILE A 66 -7.83 5.78 -0.43
N CYS A 67 -8.22 4.80 0.37
CA CYS A 67 -9.60 4.33 0.42
C CYS A 67 -10.55 5.46 0.85
N VAL A 68 -10.19 6.21 1.89
CA VAL A 68 -11.00 7.32 2.37
C VAL A 68 -11.13 8.39 1.30
N ARG A 69 -10.05 8.72 0.62
CA ARG A 69 -10.06 9.71 -0.45
C ARG A 69 -10.96 9.28 -1.60
N MET A 70 -10.89 8.02 -2.00
CA MET A 70 -11.75 7.48 -3.05
C MET A 70 -13.23 7.52 -2.67
N GLU A 71 -13.55 7.21 -1.41
CA GLU A 71 -14.94 7.29 -0.92
C GLU A 71 -15.47 8.71 -0.98
N ASN A 72 -14.60 9.69 -0.72
CA ASN A 72 -15.02 11.10 -0.72
C ASN A 72 -15.12 11.72 -2.10
N GLU A 73 -14.62 11.05 -3.12
CA GLU A 73 -14.66 11.54 -4.50
C GLU A 73 -15.94 11.16 -5.25
N GLU A 74 -16.86 10.48 -4.61
CA GLU A 74 -18.12 10.05 -5.23
C GLU A 74 -19.09 11.21 -5.42
#